data_c72776053325c1957b9465694e895066
#
_entry.id   c72776053325c1957b9465694e895066
#
_cell.length_a   1.000
_cell.length_b   1.000
_cell.length_c   1.000
_cell.angle_alpha   90.00
_cell.angle_beta   90.00
_cell.angle_gamma   90.00
#
_symmetry.space_group_name_H-M   'P 1'
#
loop_
_entity.id
_entity.type
_entity.pdbx_description
1 polymer ?
#
loop_
_entity_poly.entity_id
_entity_poly.type
_entity_poly.pdbx_seq_one_letter_code
_entity_poly.pdbx_strand_id
1 'polypeptide(L)'
;AQLNLYPFVQVPESNHNLFFSYYRPTGQSEIKIVVNFLSGEKAVGHFSCNEKREWFRYGLNLSNHVGQIITSIDIYPNLNYSDRLNVLDTSFFDNFIFSTEEVSGIEYITNNDISVTAENGYIYIEGVKNMPVYLFSVDGKLLHFAENVNGSYSIPAENGVHLIKIGNTSYKIINF
;
A
#
# COMPACT_ATOMS: atom_id res chain seq x y z
N ALA A 1 -4.75 -15.62 -5.04
CA ALA A 1 -5.18 -15.43 -3.64
C ALA A 1 -6.58 -14.82 -3.60
N GLN A 2 -7.31 -15.06 -2.53
CA GLN A 2 -8.63 -14.48 -2.29
C GLN A 2 -8.65 -13.85 -0.90
N LEU A 3 -9.11 -12.60 -0.82
CA LEU A 3 -9.39 -11.91 0.44
C LEU A 3 -10.90 -11.96 0.67
N ASN A 4 -11.33 -12.63 1.73
CA ASN A 4 -12.71 -12.60 2.18
C ASN A 4 -12.88 -11.43 3.17
N LEU A 5 -13.82 -10.55 2.88
CA LEU A 5 -14.07 -9.36 3.70
C LEU A 5 -15.15 -9.65 4.73
N TYR A 6 -14.79 -9.49 6.01
CA TYR A 6 -15.74 -9.57 7.11
C TYR A 6 -15.39 -8.52 8.18
N PRO A 7 -16.31 -7.62 8.59
CA PRO A 7 -17.66 -7.45 8.04
C PRO A 7 -17.65 -7.03 6.56
N PHE A 8 -18.75 -7.26 5.85
CA PHE A 8 -18.88 -6.87 4.44
C PHE A 8 -18.67 -5.38 4.25
N VAL A 9 -17.98 -5.04 3.17
CA VAL A 9 -17.68 -3.65 2.81
C VAL A 9 -18.58 -3.23 1.67
N GLN A 10 -19.27 -2.09 1.84
CA GLN A 10 -20.07 -1.46 0.78
C GLN A 10 -19.21 -0.48 0.01
N VAL A 11 -19.37 -0.43 -1.33
CA VAL A 11 -18.71 0.60 -2.14
C VAL A 11 -19.32 1.96 -1.80
N PRO A 12 -18.51 2.91 -1.28
CA PRO A 12 -19.03 4.19 -0.83
C PRO A 12 -19.42 5.11 -2.00
N GLU A 13 -20.37 6.02 -1.77
CA GLU A 13 -20.85 6.96 -2.78
C GLU A 13 -19.77 7.95 -3.23
N SER A 14 -18.98 8.46 -2.29
CA SER A 14 -18.00 9.52 -2.55
C SER A 14 -16.57 9.03 -2.74
N ASN A 15 -16.24 7.83 -2.27
CA ASN A 15 -14.89 7.26 -2.28
C ASN A 15 -14.90 5.89 -2.97
N HIS A 16 -15.37 5.85 -4.21
CA HIS A 16 -15.63 4.61 -4.93
C HIS A 16 -14.42 4.05 -5.70
N ASN A 17 -13.26 4.66 -5.61
CA ASN A 17 -12.03 4.11 -6.19
C ASN A 17 -11.32 3.23 -5.15
N LEU A 18 -11.13 1.96 -5.49
CA LEU A 18 -10.38 1.01 -4.67
C LEU A 18 -8.91 1.05 -5.06
N PHE A 19 -8.08 1.56 -4.15
CA PHE A 19 -6.63 1.55 -4.32
C PHE A 19 -6.00 0.39 -3.55
N PHE A 20 -4.84 -0.07 -4.06
CA PHE A 20 -3.99 -1.04 -3.38
C PHE A 20 -2.52 -0.80 -3.76
N SER A 21 -1.61 -1.19 -2.88
CA SER A 21 -0.18 -1.19 -3.13
C SER A 21 0.31 -2.59 -3.47
N TYR A 22 1.21 -2.69 -4.42
CA TYR A 22 1.81 -3.92 -4.87
C TYR A 22 3.33 -3.80 -4.95
N TYR A 23 4.04 -4.80 -4.47
CA TYR A 23 5.49 -4.92 -4.58
C TYR A 23 5.87 -6.29 -5.10
N ARG A 24 6.81 -6.32 -6.03
CA ARG A 24 7.39 -7.54 -6.55
C ARG A 24 8.91 -7.44 -6.63
N PRO A 25 9.66 -8.37 -6.01
CA PRO A 25 11.12 -8.35 -6.01
C PRO A 25 11.73 -8.75 -7.35
N THR A 26 11.00 -9.48 -8.21
CA THR A 26 11.55 -10.04 -9.46
C THR A 26 10.57 -9.95 -10.63
N GLY A 27 11.10 -9.64 -11.82
CA GLY A 27 10.40 -9.74 -13.09
C GLY A 27 9.34 -8.68 -13.37
N GLN A 28 8.84 -8.69 -14.60
CA GLN A 28 7.65 -7.97 -15.02
C GLN A 28 6.43 -8.86 -14.77
N SER A 29 5.30 -8.27 -14.39
CA SER A 29 4.06 -9.02 -14.23
C SER A 29 2.86 -8.20 -14.65
N GLU A 30 1.83 -8.90 -15.04
CA GLU A 30 0.48 -8.39 -15.14
C GLU A 30 -0.32 -8.90 -13.95
N ILE A 31 -0.97 -7.99 -13.25
CA ILE A 31 -1.80 -8.27 -12.09
C ILE A 31 -3.26 -8.15 -12.51
N LYS A 32 -4.07 -9.11 -12.10
CA LYS A 32 -5.53 -9.02 -12.24
C LYS A 32 -6.15 -9.00 -10.86
N ILE A 33 -7.00 -8.02 -10.62
CA ILE A 33 -7.85 -7.92 -9.43
C ILE A 33 -9.30 -8.10 -9.87
N VAL A 34 -10.03 -8.97 -9.16
CA VAL A 34 -11.47 -9.17 -9.37
C VAL A 34 -12.17 -8.88 -8.06
N VAL A 35 -13.02 -7.85 -8.05
CA VAL A 35 -13.91 -7.53 -6.94
C VAL A 35 -15.24 -8.23 -7.17
N ASN A 36 -15.63 -9.11 -6.27
CA ASN A 36 -16.87 -9.86 -6.33
C ASN A 36 -17.93 -9.19 -5.45
N PHE A 37 -19.10 -8.97 -6.00
CA PHE A 37 -20.22 -8.35 -5.29
C PHE A 37 -21.28 -9.37 -4.88
N LEU A 38 -22.05 -9.05 -3.83
CA LEU A 38 -23.16 -9.87 -3.34
C LEU A 38 -24.25 -10.06 -4.40
N SER A 39 -24.40 -9.10 -5.32
CA SER A 39 -25.29 -9.19 -6.49
C SER A 39 -24.91 -10.29 -7.49
N GLY A 40 -23.68 -10.83 -7.40
CA GLY A 40 -23.09 -11.72 -8.38
C GLY A 40 -22.35 -11.01 -9.51
N GLU A 41 -22.41 -9.68 -9.58
CA GLU A 41 -21.61 -8.88 -10.50
C GLU A 41 -20.13 -8.90 -10.10
N LYS A 42 -19.28 -8.46 -11.03
CA LYS A 42 -17.82 -8.38 -10.83
C LYS A 42 -17.26 -7.11 -11.45
N ALA A 43 -16.33 -6.48 -10.75
CA ALA A 43 -15.44 -5.49 -11.34
C ALA A 43 -14.06 -6.10 -11.53
N VAL A 44 -13.42 -5.86 -12.69
CA VAL A 44 -12.13 -6.45 -13.05
C VAL A 44 -11.16 -5.35 -13.44
N GLY A 45 -10.00 -5.33 -12.81
CA GLY A 45 -8.87 -4.48 -13.16
C GLY A 45 -7.66 -5.31 -13.61
N HIS A 46 -6.98 -4.84 -14.66
CA HIS A 46 -5.69 -5.35 -15.14
C HIS A 46 -4.64 -4.26 -14.99
N PHE A 47 -3.51 -4.61 -14.39
CA PHE A 47 -2.44 -3.66 -14.08
C PHE A 47 -1.09 -4.23 -14.49
N SER A 48 -0.29 -3.46 -15.23
CA SER A 48 1.05 -3.87 -15.64
C SER A 48 2.08 -3.35 -14.63
N CYS A 49 2.88 -4.24 -14.09
CA CYS A 49 4.02 -3.91 -13.25
C CYS A 49 5.31 -4.15 -14.05
N ASN A 50 5.91 -3.08 -14.56
CA ASN A 50 7.07 -3.15 -15.44
C ASN A 50 8.41 -3.00 -14.69
N GLU A 51 8.38 -2.54 -13.46
CA GLU A 51 9.55 -2.28 -12.64
C GLU A 51 9.69 -3.29 -11.49
N LYS A 52 10.90 -3.38 -10.94
CA LYS A 52 11.26 -4.37 -9.93
C LYS A 52 11.66 -3.67 -8.65
N ARG A 53 11.36 -4.31 -7.51
CA ARG A 53 11.81 -3.88 -6.18
C ARG A 53 11.29 -2.51 -5.75
N GLU A 54 10.12 -2.11 -6.25
CA GLU A 54 9.44 -0.89 -5.86
C GLU A 54 7.99 -1.17 -5.51
N TRP A 55 7.43 -0.35 -4.68
CA TRP A 55 6.00 -0.36 -4.38
C TRP A 55 5.26 0.49 -5.41
N PHE A 56 4.25 -0.10 -6.02
CA PHE A 56 3.34 0.58 -6.93
C PHE A 56 1.97 0.69 -6.30
N ARG A 57 1.32 1.81 -6.52
CA ARG A 57 -0.07 2.02 -6.13
C ARG A 57 -0.94 1.94 -7.38
N TYR A 58 -1.95 1.10 -7.33
CA TYR A 58 -2.93 0.93 -8.39
C TYR A 58 -4.31 1.27 -7.89
N GLY A 59 -5.19 1.74 -8.80
CA GLY A 59 -6.57 2.05 -8.49
C GLY A 59 -7.54 1.36 -9.44
N LEU A 60 -8.63 0.85 -8.90
CA LEU A 60 -9.76 0.31 -9.64
C LEU A 60 -10.99 1.17 -9.40
N ASN A 61 -11.52 1.76 -10.48
CA ASN A 61 -12.74 2.56 -10.40
C ASN A 61 -13.96 1.66 -10.25
N LEU A 62 -14.74 1.86 -9.18
CA LEU A 62 -15.94 1.13 -8.85
C LEU A 62 -17.20 2.02 -8.91
N SER A 63 -17.16 3.16 -9.61
CA SER A 63 -18.28 4.11 -9.69
C SER A 63 -19.58 3.47 -10.19
N ASN A 64 -19.50 2.48 -11.07
CA ASN A 64 -20.65 1.74 -11.57
C ASN A 64 -21.23 0.73 -10.56
N HIS A 65 -20.56 0.56 -9.41
CA HIS A 65 -20.92 -0.40 -8.37
C HIS A 65 -21.16 0.27 -7.01
N VAL A 66 -21.37 1.58 -6.99
CA VAL A 66 -21.69 2.34 -5.78
C VAL A 66 -22.90 1.72 -5.06
N GLY A 67 -22.79 1.58 -3.75
CA GLY A 67 -23.83 0.96 -2.91
C GLY A 67 -23.82 -0.58 -2.90
N GLN A 68 -23.09 -1.23 -3.81
CA GLN A 68 -22.98 -2.70 -3.82
C GLN A 68 -22.07 -3.21 -2.68
N ILE A 69 -22.38 -4.39 -2.18
CA ILE A 69 -21.64 -5.05 -1.12
C ILE A 69 -20.56 -5.93 -1.74
N ILE A 70 -19.31 -5.69 -1.38
CA ILE A 70 -18.16 -6.51 -1.76
C ILE A 70 -18.11 -7.73 -0.83
N THR A 71 -18.05 -8.93 -1.39
CA THR A 71 -17.93 -10.18 -0.66
C THR A 71 -16.50 -10.71 -0.63
N SER A 72 -15.76 -10.51 -1.73
CA SER A 72 -14.34 -10.90 -1.81
C SER A 72 -13.59 -10.11 -2.87
N ILE A 73 -12.27 -10.12 -2.73
CA ILE A 73 -11.33 -9.62 -3.74
C ILE A 73 -10.42 -10.78 -4.13
N ASP A 74 -10.47 -11.19 -5.38
CA ASP A 74 -9.59 -12.22 -5.93
C ASP A 74 -8.36 -11.55 -6.55
N ILE A 75 -7.18 -12.00 -6.16
CA ILE A 75 -5.91 -11.45 -6.59
C ILE A 75 -5.15 -12.49 -7.40
N TYR A 76 -4.85 -12.13 -8.65
CA TYR A 76 -4.03 -12.92 -9.57
C TYR A 76 -2.71 -12.16 -9.81
N PRO A 77 -1.65 -12.46 -9.06
CA PRO A 77 -0.44 -11.64 -9.01
C PRO A 77 0.47 -11.80 -10.24
N ASN A 78 0.15 -12.72 -11.14
CA ASN A 78 1.03 -13.05 -12.25
C ASN A 78 0.29 -13.76 -13.39
N LEU A 79 -0.28 -12.99 -14.32
CA LEU A 79 -1.02 -13.56 -15.45
C LEU A 79 -0.12 -14.09 -16.59
N ASN A 80 1.13 -13.59 -16.67
CA ASN A 80 2.04 -13.93 -17.77
C ASN A 80 2.77 -15.27 -17.61
N TYR A 81 2.50 -16.02 -16.51
CA TYR A 81 3.21 -17.26 -16.18
C TYR A 81 2.30 -18.45 -15.98
N SER A 82 1.23 -18.56 -16.76
CA SER A 82 0.27 -19.68 -16.67
C SER A 82 0.90 -21.06 -16.79
N ASP A 83 2.07 -21.16 -17.40
CA ASP A 83 2.72 -22.44 -17.74
C ASP A 83 3.90 -22.83 -16.83
N ARG A 84 4.23 -22.01 -15.84
CA ARG A 84 5.36 -22.29 -14.92
C ARG A 84 4.87 -22.57 -13.50
N LEU A 85 4.32 -23.74 -13.31
CA LEU A 85 3.82 -24.22 -12.02
C LEU A 85 4.88 -24.37 -10.91
N ASN A 86 6.17 -24.17 -11.21
CA ASN A 86 7.29 -24.42 -10.30
C ASN A 86 8.11 -23.18 -9.94
N VAL A 87 7.68 -21.97 -10.29
CA VAL A 87 8.39 -20.76 -9.85
C VAL A 87 7.73 -20.24 -8.59
N LEU A 88 8.39 -20.46 -7.45
CA LEU A 88 8.06 -19.79 -6.20
C LEU A 88 8.38 -18.29 -6.39
N ASP A 89 7.37 -17.51 -6.70
CA ASP A 89 7.47 -16.07 -6.84
C ASP A 89 6.71 -15.40 -5.71
N THR A 90 7.33 -14.41 -5.09
CA THR A 90 6.76 -13.71 -3.96
C THR A 90 6.23 -12.36 -4.42
N SER A 91 5.01 -12.07 -4.06
CA SER A 91 4.34 -10.79 -4.30
C SER A 91 3.72 -10.29 -3.01
N PHE A 92 3.81 -8.99 -2.76
CA PHE A 92 3.26 -8.36 -1.58
C PHE A 92 2.16 -7.39 -1.98
N PHE A 93 1.08 -7.40 -1.23
CA PHE A 93 -0.04 -6.48 -1.38
C PHE A 93 -0.29 -5.78 -0.05
N ASP A 94 -0.62 -4.49 -0.11
CA ASP A 94 -0.87 -3.66 1.07
C ASP A 94 -1.85 -2.53 0.73
N ASN A 95 -2.36 -1.86 1.76
CA ASN A 95 -3.13 -0.61 1.65
C ASN A 95 -4.35 -0.69 0.72
N PHE A 96 -5.21 -1.70 0.90
CA PHE A 96 -6.51 -1.69 0.23
C PHE A 96 -7.39 -0.61 0.87
N ILE A 97 -7.61 0.49 0.14
CA ILE A 97 -8.38 1.65 0.63
C ILE A 97 -9.36 2.14 -0.42
N PHE A 98 -10.47 2.71 0.02
CA PHE A 98 -11.35 3.52 -0.81
C PHE A 98 -10.93 4.99 -0.75
N SER A 99 -10.89 5.67 -1.90
CA SER A 99 -10.50 7.07 -2.00
C SER A 99 -11.26 7.79 -3.11
N THR A 100 -11.39 9.12 -2.96
CA THR A 100 -11.87 10.03 -4.01
C THR A 100 -10.80 10.42 -5.01
N GLU A 101 -9.54 10.07 -4.75
CA GLU A 101 -8.45 10.35 -5.68
C GLU A 101 -8.80 9.82 -7.07
N GLU A 102 -8.46 10.58 -8.10
CA GLU A 102 -8.61 10.09 -9.47
C GLU A 102 -7.70 8.88 -9.68
N VAL A 103 -8.22 7.87 -10.38
CA VAL A 103 -7.40 6.74 -10.83
C VAL A 103 -6.55 7.22 -12.00
N SER A 104 -5.61 8.11 -11.72
CA SER A 104 -4.55 8.49 -12.65
C SER A 104 -3.38 7.57 -12.38
N GLY A 105 -2.78 7.03 -13.43
CA GLY A 105 -1.65 6.11 -13.31
C GLY A 105 -0.57 6.64 -12.38
N ILE A 106 0.09 5.71 -11.72
CA ILE A 106 1.23 5.83 -10.80
C ILE A 106 1.55 7.27 -10.39
N GLU A 107 0.88 7.79 -9.38
CA GLU A 107 1.42 8.92 -8.63
C GLU A 107 2.32 8.35 -7.54
N TYR A 108 3.62 8.46 -7.76
CA TYR A 108 4.57 8.51 -6.67
C TYR A 108 4.21 9.73 -5.82
N ILE A 109 3.62 9.55 -4.65
CA ILE A 109 3.63 10.59 -3.64
C ILE A 109 5.07 10.63 -3.10
N THR A 110 5.97 11.08 -3.91
CA THR A 110 7.21 11.67 -3.43
C THR A 110 6.82 13.04 -2.90
N ASN A 111 6.54 13.13 -1.61
CA ASN A 111 6.87 14.36 -0.91
C ASN A 111 8.38 14.50 -1.07
N ASN A 112 8.81 15.16 -2.15
CA ASN A 112 10.20 15.28 -2.59
C ASN A 112 11.12 15.94 -1.55
N ASP A 113 10.61 16.29 -0.38
CA ASP A 113 11.33 16.98 0.68
C ASP A 113 11.64 16.09 1.89
N ILE A 114 10.95 14.95 2.10
CA ILE A 114 11.16 14.11 3.29
C ILE A 114 11.69 12.73 2.85
N SER A 115 12.88 12.41 3.32
CA SER A 115 13.51 11.09 3.18
C SER A 115 13.44 10.31 4.48
N VAL A 116 13.10 9.02 4.42
CA VAL A 116 13.10 8.12 5.58
C VAL A 116 13.89 6.88 5.21
N THR A 117 14.97 6.62 5.96
CA THR A 117 15.85 5.45 5.77
C THR A 117 16.07 4.72 7.09
N ALA A 118 16.42 3.44 7.05
CA ALA A 118 16.79 2.68 8.25
C ALA A 118 18.14 2.00 8.04
N GLU A 119 19.03 2.19 8.98
CA GLU A 119 20.39 1.64 8.95
C GLU A 119 20.97 1.53 10.37
N ASN A 120 21.69 0.43 10.64
CA ASN A 120 22.46 0.24 11.86
C ASN A 120 21.69 0.43 13.18
N GLY A 121 20.42 0.02 13.24
CA GLY A 121 19.59 0.15 14.43
C GLY A 121 18.98 1.54 14.64
N TYR A 122 19.00 2.38 13.60
CA TYR A 122 18.39 3.70 13.61
C TYR A 122 17.50 3.92 12.39
N ILE A 123 16.51 4.75 12.57
CA ILE A 123 15.69 5.32 11.49
C ILE A 123 16.09 6.78 11.35
N TYR A 124 16.52 7.16 10.16
CA TYR A 124 16.90 8.52 9.80
C TYR A 124 15.80 9.18 9.00
N ILE A 125 15.48 10.39 9.35
CA ILE A 125 14.43 11.20 8.72
C ILE A 125 15.07 12.52 8.35
N GLU A 126 14.92 12.95 7.08
CA GLU A 126 15.47 14.21 6.59
C GLU A 126 14.37 15.04 5.92
N GLY A 127 14.55 16.36 5.88
CA GLY A 127 13.66 17.30 5.19
C GLY A 127 12.38 17.66 5.96
N VAL A 128 12.27 17.33 7.24
CA VAL A 128 11.10 17.67 8.06
C VAL A 128 11.06 19.19 8.32
N LYS A 129 9.87 19.78 8.24
CA LYS A 129 9.65 21.25 8.43
C LYS A 129 8.60 21.47 9.52
N ASN A 130 9.04 21.54 10.78
CA ASN A 130 8.20 21.79 11.97
C ASN A 130 6.97 20.88 12.04
N MET A 131 7.17 19.58 11.90
CA MET A 131 6.10 18.58 11.93
C MET A 131 6.29 17.60 13.08
N PRO A 132 5.19 17.06 13.63
CA PRO A 132 5.27 15.97 14.58
C PRO A 132 5.70 14.68 13.88
N VAL A 133 6.53 13.89 14.57
CA VAL A 133 7.00 12.58 14.13
C VAL A 133 6.56 11.54 15.13
N TYR A 134 5.90 10.50 14.65
CA TYR A 134 5.46 9.35 15.43
C TYR A 134 6.09 8.09 14.86
N LEU A 135 6.58 7.22 15.72
CA LEU A 135 7.02 5.86 15.37
C LEU A 135 6.10 4.86 16.05
N PHE A 136 5.58 3.93 15.27
CA PHE A 136 4.75 2.84 15.75
C PHE A 136 5.36 1.49 15.39
N SER A 137 5.13 0.49 16.23
CA SER A 137 5.30 -0.92 15.88
C SER A 137 4.21 -1.38 14.90
N VAL A 138 4.40 -2.55 14.32
CA VAL A 138 3.46 -3.14 13.35
C VAL A 138 2.06 -3.41 13.95
N ASP A 139 1.98 -3.61 15.26
CA ASP A 139 0.73 -3.80 16.02
C ASP A 139 0.08 -2.47 16.47
N GLY A 140 0.64 -1.32 16.01
CA GLY A 140 0.08 0.01 16.27
C GLY A 140 0.46 0.63 17.61
N LYS A 141 1.37 0.02 18.38
CA LYS A 141 1.86 0.60 19.64
C LYS A 141 2.78 1.77 19.32
N LEU A 142 2.56 2.93 19.96
CA LEU A 142 3.45 4.08 19.86
C LEU A 142 4.78 3.76 20.55
N LEU A 143 5.87 3.80 19.80
CA LEU A 143 7.24 3.56 20.28
C LEU A 143 7.99 4.86 20.55
N HIS A 144 7.76 5.90 19.74
CA HIS A 144 8.42 7.19 19.87
C HIS A 144 7.54 8.34 19.37
N PHE A 145 7.70 9.52 19.98
CA PHE A 145 7.02 10.74 19.58
C PHE A 145 7.94 11.96 19.74
N ALA A 146 7.97 12.83 18.73
CA ALA A 146 8.60 14.13 18.78
C ALA A 146 7.66 15.18 18.16
N GLU A 147 7.43 16.29 18.86
CA GLU A 147 6.36 17.23 18.52
C GLU A 147 6.71 18.17 17.36
N ASN A 148 7.89 18.77 17.36
CA ASN A 148 8.28 19.82 16.40
C ASN A 148 9.66 19.51 15.81
N VAL A 149 9.71 18.51 14.93
CA VAL A 149 10.95 18.14 14.24
C VAL A 149 11.19 19.06 13.07
N ASN A 150 12.43 19.56 12.96
CA ASN A 150 12.87 20.44 11.87
C ASN A 150 14.23 20.02 11.34
N GLY A 151 14.37 19.81 10.03
CA GLY A 151 15.58 19.32 9.38
C GLY A 151 15.73 17.80 9.45
N SER A 152 16.88 17.34 9.99
CA SER A 152 17.21 15.92 10.13
C SER A 152 16.91 15.42 11.53
N TYR A 153 16.40 14.19 11.63
CA TYR A 153 16.07 13.56 12.90
C TYR A 153 16.39 12.07 12.86
N SER A 154 16.87 11.50 13.96
CA SER A 154 17.15 10.06 14.06
C SER A 154 16.47 9.45 15.28
N ILE A 155 15.96 8.23 15.12
CA ILE A 155 15.26 7.49 16.16
C ILE A 155 15.91 6.12 16.28
N PRO A 156 16.37 5.68 17.46
CA PRO A 156 16.79 4.30 17.67
C PRO A 156 15.58 3.37 17.49
N ALA A 157 15.76 2.31 16.72
CA ALA A 157 14.71 1.35 16.44
C ALA A 157 15.28 -0.07 16.42
N GLU A 158 14.56 -1.00 17.01
CA GLU A 158 14.89 -2.42 16.94
C GLU A 158 14.72 -2.95 15.52
N ASN A 159 15.31 -4.13 15.23
CA ASN A 159 15.09 -4.80 13.95
C ASN A 159 13.61 -5.16 13.79
N GLY A 160 13.07 -4.90 12.61
CA GLY A 160 11.68 -5.20 12.32
C GLY A 160 10.99 -4.17 11.43
N VAL A 161 9.67 -4.32 11.32
CA VAL A 161 8.80 -3.42 10.56
C VAL A 161 8.29 -2.31 11.47
N HIS A 162 8.44 -1.07 11.02
CA HIS A 162 7.96 0.11 11.72
C HIS A 162 7.08 0.97 10.82
N LEU A 163 6.13 1.66 11.43
CA LEU A 163 5.30 2.66 10.79
C LEU A 163 5.68 4.04 11.33
N ILE A 164 6.02 4.96 10.44
CA ILE A 164 6.39 6.33 10.80
C ILE A 164 5.32 7.26 10.25
N LYS A 165 4.81 8.14 11.09
CA LYS A 165 3.92 9.21 10.67
C LYS A 165 4.62 10.56 10.88
N ILE A 166 4.70 11.36 9.80
CA ILE A 166 5.28 12.71 9.79
C ILE A 166 4.21 13.68 9.29
N GLY A 167 3.70 14.49 10.18
CA GLY A 167 2.53 15.30 9.89
C GLY A 167 1.33 14.44 9.46
N ASN A 168 0.89 14.58 8.21
CA ASN A 168 -0.20 13.81 7.64
C ASN A 168 0.25 12.63 6.77
N THR A 169 1.57 12.44 6.57
CA THR A 169 2.14 11.39 5.72
C THR A 169 2.62 10.22 6.58
N SER A 170 2.41 8.99 6.10
CA SER A 170 2.87 7.77 6.75
C SER A 170 3.84 7.01 5.87
N TYR A 171 4.88 6.47 6.49
CA TYR A 171 5.92 5.68 5.86
C TYR A 171 6.01 4.32 6.55
N LYS A 172 6.25 3.27 5.77
CA LYS A 172 6.60 1.95 6.28
C LYS A 172 8.09 1.73 6.05
N ILE A 173 8.81 1.38 7.08
CA ILE A 173 10.26 1.16 7.03
C ILE A 173 10.59 -0.21 7.62
N ILE A 174 11.61 -0.86 7.09
CA ILE A 174 12.14 -2.12 7.62
C ILE A 174 13.58 -1.84 8.07
N ASN A 175 13.83 -2.05 9.35
CA ASN A 175 15.17 -2.00 9.96
C ASN A 175 15.70 -3.44 10.11
N PHE A 176 16.93 -3.68 9.67
CA PHE A 176 17.58 -4.99 9.67
C PHE A 176 18.78 -5.02 10.63
#